data_a7da054aad568bf6b64031472cc4a21e
#
_entry.id   a7da054aad568bf6b64031472cc4a21e
#
_cell.length_a   1.000
_cell.length_b   1.000
_cell.length_c   1.000
_cell.angle_alpha   90.00
_cell.angle_beta   90.00
_cell.angle_gamma   90.00
#
_symmetry.space_group_name_H-M   'P 1'
#
loop_
_entity.id
_entity.type
_entity.pdbx_description
1 polymer ?
#
loop_
_entity_poly.entity_id
_entity_poly.type
_entity_poly.pdbx_seq_one_letter_code
_entity_poly.pdbx_strand_id
1 'polypeptide(L)'
;MSLRTKVILAWVITTVALFVVLYVALSRILLSQFLQLETLNTLNHVQRARQALDNELETLRATTTDWASWDDSYEFMQTGSEDFVDSNLMPETLETLRLNILLYVTPAGAVFRGRAYDLQTRQLLPLPADLLAQLPALHQLTLSAPGGPMSGLLVLPEGPLIFAVQPILTSHEQGPPRGALLMARFLDAPQVELLSDLIQGSVTVQSIQQADPLLPAATLHTLLDTAGTVMVLPLDDQTVTGYVALTDIYGSPALLLRVSNGREIYQATLITVRLIGLALLLIGIVFGVLAVILLERVLLTRVSRLAADVHAIGTDDATLALRTGVTGSDELTGLARSINSMLDRLAASHQARLDSE
;
A
#
# COMPACT_ATOMS: atom_id res chain seq x y z
N MET A 1 -55.03 -4.78 1.90
CA MET A 1 -54.17 -3.55 1.81
C MET A 1 -54.77 -2.62 0.78
N SER A 2 -55.00 -1.35 1.14
CA SER A 2 -55.51 -0.35 0.22
C SER A 2 -54.47 -0.08 -0.92
N LEU A 3 -54.95 0.40 -2.09
CA LEU A 3 -54.08 0.81 -3.19
C LEU A 3 -53.02 1.84 -2.74
N ARG A 4 -53.45 2.75 -1.87
CA ARG A 4 -52.58 3.75 -1.20
C ARG A 4 -51.37 3.09 -0.50
N THR A 5 -51.61 2.07 0.33
CA THR A 5 -50.55 1.38 1.07
C THR A 5 -49.60 0.63 0.13
N LYS A 6 -50.10 0.03 -0.95
CA LYS A 6 -49.28 -0.68 -1.92
C LYS A 6 -48.35 0.27 -2.67
N VAL A 7 -48.84 1.44 -3.08
CA VAL A 7 -48.03 2.42 -3.84
C VAL A 7 -46.95 3.03 -2.95
N ILE A 8 -47.31 3.43 -1.70
CA ILE A 8 -46.30 3.95 -0.75
C ILE A 8 -45.26 2.91 -0.45
N LEU A 9 -45.64 1.65 -0.20
CA LEU A 9 -44.71 0.57 0.11
C LEU A 9 -43.73 0.29 -1.07
N ALA A 10 -44.27 0.19 -2.29
CA ALA A 10 -43.46 -0.01 -3.48
C ALA A 10 -42.44 1.11 -3.68
N TRP A 11 -42.91 2.38 -3.48
CA TRP A 11 -42.02 3.55 -3.60
C TRP A 11 -40.92 3.56 -2.54
N VAL A 12 -41.25 3.27 -1.25
CA VAL A 12 -40.28 3.17 -0.15
C VAL A 12 -39.24 2.08 -0.43
N ILE A 13 -39.70 0.88 -0.86
CA ILE A 13 -38.78 -0.22 -1.18
C ILE A 13 -37.83 0.18 -2.32
N THR A 14 -38.33 0.79 -3.38
CA THR A 14 -37.50 1.22 -4.52
C THR A 14 -36.48 2.27 -4.09
N THR A 15 -36.89 3.24 -3.28
CA THR A 15 -35.99 4.28 -2.76
C THR A 15 -34.91 3.69 -1.87
N VAL A 16 -35.26 2.81 -0.93
CA VAL A 16 -34.28 2.14 -0.06
C VAL A 16 -33.32 1.30 -0.88
N ALA A 17 -33.80 0.53 -1.85
CA ALA A 17 -32.96 -0.26 -2.74
C ALA A 17 -31.95 0.62 -3.51
N LEU A 18 -32.40 1.77 -4.03
CA LEU A 18 -31.53 2.72 -4.73
C LEU A 18 -30.40 3.24 -3.81
N PHE A 19 -30.72 3.66 -2.59
CA PHE A 19 -29.73 4.16 -1.65
C PHE A 19 -28.75 3.07 -1.20
N VAL A 20 -29.21 1.83 -1.01
CA VAL A 20 -28.33 0.69 -0.71
C VAL A 20 -27.37 0.42 -1.86
N VAL A 21 -27.86 0.38 -3.10
CA VAL A 21 -27.01 0.19 -4.28
C VAL A 21 -25.97 1.31 -4.41
N LEU A 22 -26.39 2.57 -4.22
CA LEU A 22 -25.51 3.73 -4.26
C LEU A 22 -24.41 3.65 -3.16
N TYR A 23 -24.80 3.30 -1.94
CA TYR A 23 -23.85 3.12 -0.83
C TYR A 23 -22.82 2.02 -1.12
N VAL A 24 -23.28 0.85 -1.59
CA VAL A 24 -22.39 -0.29 -1.91
C VAL A 24 -21.45 0.08 -3.05
N ALA A 25 -21.96 0.71 -4.12
CA ALA A 25 -21.14 1.12 -5.24
C ALA A 25 -20.06 2.13 -4.83
N LEU A 26 -20.45 3.18 -4.09
CA LEU A 26 -19.52 4.22 -3.62
C LEU A 26 -18.49 3.66 -2.65
N SER A 27 -18.92 2.80 -1.71
CA SER A 27 -18.01 2.15 -0.75
C SER A 27 -16.98 1.27 -1.44
N ARG A 28 -17.37 0.50 -2.46
CA ARG A 28 -16.45 -0.34 -3.22
C ARG A 28 -15.46 0.48 -4.04
N ILE A 29 -15.91 1.54 -4.69
CA ILE A 29 -15.04 2.43 -5.47
C ILE A 29 -14.02 3.10 -4.56
N LEU A 30 -14.44 3.70 -3.46
CA LEU A 30 -13.55 4.36 -2.51
C LEU A 30 -12.53 3.38 -1.94
N LEU A 31 -12.98 2.23 -1.42
CA LEU A 31 -12.10 1.26 -0.80
C LEU A 31 -11.05 0.73 -1.80
N SER A 32 -11.44 0.44 -3.04
CA SER A 32 -10.50 -0.04 -4.06
C SER A 32 -9.43 1.00 -4.43
N GLN A 33 -9.80 2.27 -4.53
CA GLN A 33 -8.87 3.36 -4.83
C GLN A 33 -7.83 3.55 -3.71
N PHE A 34 -8.29 3.51 -2.46
CA PHE A 34 -7.38 3.67 -1.31
C PHE A 34 -6.46 2.47 -1.10
N LEU A 35 -6.93 1.25 -1.34
CA LEU A 35 -6.06 0.06 -1.30
C LEU A 35 -4.97 0.10 -2.38
N GLN A 36 -5.27 0.63 -3.57
CA GLN A 36 -4.26 0.85 -4.61
C GLN A 36 -3.22 1.90 -4.17
N LEU A 37 -3.67 3.01 -3.60
CA LEU A 37 -2.76 4.05 -3.08
C LEU A 37 -1.87 3.52 -1.94
N GLU A 38 -2.41 2.73 -1.01
CA GLU A 38 -1.67 2.09 0.07
C GLU A 38 -0.59 1.15 -0.50
N THR A 39 -0.95 0.32 -1.48
CA THR A 39 0.00 -0.58 -2.16
C THR A 39 1.11 0.19 -2.86
N LEU A 40 0.79 1.24 -3.62
CA LEU A 40 1.78 2.07 -4.31
C LEU A 40 2.70 2.80 -3.31
N ASN A 41 2.16 3.30 -2.21
CA ASN A 41 2.95 3.95 -1.18
C ASN A 41 3.93 2.98 -0.53
N THR A 42 3.47 1.77 -0.17
CA THR A 42 4.33 0.73 0.41
C THR A 42 5.40 0.27 -0.57
N LEU A 43 5.07 0.10 -1.86
CA LEU A 43 6.05 -0.19 -2.91
C LEU A 43 7.14 0.88 -2.96
N ASN A 44 6.76 2.16 -2.92
CA ASN A 44 7.72 3.27 -2.93
C ASN A 44 8.63 3.26 -1.69
N HIS A 45 8.10 2.91 -0.51
CA HIS A 45 8.90 2.81 0.70
C HIS A 45 9.93 1.67 0.60
N VAL A 46 9.53 0.50 0.09
CA VAL A 46 10.46 -0.62 -0.13
C VAL A 46 11.54 -0.24 -1.15
N GLN A 47 11.17 0.42 -2.25
CA GLN A 47 12.13 0.88 -3.26
C GLN A 47 13.11 1.89 -2.69
N ARG A 48 12.65 2.84 -1.86
CA ARG A 48 13.53 3.80 -1.17
C ARG A 48 14.49 3.11 -0.21
N ALA A 49 14.00 2.12 0.58
CA ALA A 49 14.86 1.35 1.49
C ALA A 49 15.94 0.58 0.73
N ARG A 50 15.57 -0.05 -0.39
CA ARG A 50 16.52 -0.72 -1.28
C ARG A 50 17.54 0.26 -1.86
N GLN A 51 17.08 1.40 -2.37
CA GLN A 51 17.96 2.41 -2.93
C GLN A 51 18.91 3.01 -1.90
N ALA A 52 18.45 3.19 -0.66
CA ALA A 52 19.32 3.63 0.44
C ALA A 52 20.41 2.60 0.74
N LEU A 53 20.09 1.31 0.71
CA LEU A 53 21.08 0.23 0.84
C LEU A 53 22.07 0.19 -0.34
N ASP A 54 21.58 0.36 -1.56
CA ASP A 54 22.43 0.43 -2.77
C ASP A 54 23.38 1.65 -2.69
N ASN A 55 22.92 2.80 -2.16
CA ASN A 55 23.76 3.97 -1.94
C ASN A 55 24.82 3.75 -0.86
N GLU A 56 24.49 3.01 0.22
CA GLU A 56 25.48 2.63 1.24
C GLU A 56 26.57 1.72 0.65
N LEU A 57 26.18 0.75 -0.17
CA LEU A 57 27.12 -0.11 -0.90
C LEU A 57 28.03 0.70 -1.83
N GLU A 58 27.47 1.66 -2.59
CA GLU A 58 28.24 2.50 -3.50
C GLU A 58 29.20 3.42 -2.74
N THR A 59 28.78 3.99 -1.60
CA THR A 59 29.62 4.80 -0.73
C THR A 59 30.80 3.96 -0.19
N LEU A 60 30.51 2.74 0.28
CA LEU A 60 31.51 1.83 0.76
C LEU A 60 32.50 1.45 -0.35
N ARG A 61 32.00 1.18 -1.56
CA ARG A 61 32.78 0.89 -2.75
C ARG A 61 33.71 2.04 -3.10
N ALA A 62 33.19 3.27 -3.15
CA ALA A 62 33.96 4.48 -3.46
C ALA A 62 35.10 4.71 -2.44
N THR A 63 34.80 4.56 -1.15
CA THR A 63 35.78 4.68 -0.06
C THR A 63 36.87 3.59 -0.18
N THR A 64 36.47 2.34 -0.46
CA THR A 64 37.44 1.24 -0.63
C THR A 64 38.30 1.47 -1.85
N THR A 65 37.77 1.99 -2.95
CA THR A 65 38.51 2.33 -4.16
C THR A 65 39.56 3.42 -3.91
N ASP A 66 39.16 4.49 -3.21
CA ASP A 66 40.04 5.60 -2.84
C ASP A 66 41.24 5.09 -2.05
N TRP A 67 40.98 4.33 -0.97
CA TRP A 67 42.06 3.79 -0.12
C TRP A 67 42.96 2.72 -0.81
N ALA A 68 42.34 1.91 -1.68
CA ALA A 68 43.11 0.88 -2.45
C ALA A 68 44.01 1.49 -3.51
N SER A 69 43.72 2.74 -3.95
CA SER A 69 44.52 3.47 -4.96
C SER A 69 45.50 4.44 -4.33
N TRP A 70 45.81 4.35 -3.06
CA TRP A 70 46.88 5.14 -2.43
C TRP A 70 48.23 4.52 -2.67
N ASP A 71 49.24 5.35 -2.99
CA ASP A 71 50.61 4.92 -3.05
C ASP A 71 51.12 4.36 -1.73
N ASP A 72 50.67 4.95 -0.61
CA ASP A 72 50.98 4.44 0.74
C ASP A 72 50.41 3.06 1.00
N SER A 73 49.18 2.78 0.54
CA SER A 73 48.58 1.42 0.60
C SER A 73 49.35 0.42 -0.26
N TYR A 74 49.79 0.87 -1.42
CA TYR A 74 50.58 0.06 -2.34
C TYR A 74 51.99 -0.25 -1.77
N GLU A 75 52.64 0.72 -1.13
CA GLU A 75 53.95 0.56 -0.45
C GLU A 75 53.79 -0.30 0.80
N PHE A 76 52.71 -0.11 1.56
CA PHE A 76 52.39 -0.90 2.75
C PHE A 76 52.32 -2.40 2.45
N MET A 77 51.74 -2.78 1.35
CA MET A 77 51.67 -4.19 0.94
C MET A 77 53.06 -4.81 0.64
N GLN A 78 54.10 -4.00 0.44
CA GLN A 78 55.49 -4.46 0.30
C GLN A 78 56.26 -4.48 1.59
N THR A 79 56.11 -3.40 2.37
CA THR A 79 56.98 -3.13 3.52
C THR A 79 56.40 -3.69 4.84
N GLY A 80 55.08 -3.78 4.93
CA GLY A 80 54.40 -4.11 6.18
C GLY A 80 54.66 -3.07 7.27
N SER A 81 54.86 -1.78 6.90
CA SER A 81 55.19 -0.69 7.82
C SER A 81 54.24 -0.61 9.02
N GLU A 82 54.76 -0.66 10.23
CA GLU A 82 53.97 -0.45 11.46
C GLU A 82 53.53 1.01 11.57
N ASP A 83 54.28 1.98 11.04
CA ASP A 83 53.87 3.40 10.98
C ASP A 83 52.57 3.56 10.19
N PHE A 84 52.43 2.81 9.10
CA PHE A 84 51.16 2.79 8.35
C PHE A 84 50.00 2.19 9.17
N VAL A 85 50.25 1.11 9.90
CA VAL A 85 49.26 0.48 10.78
C VAL A 85 48.84 1.44 11.88
N ASP A 86 49.80 2.10 12.54
CA ASP A 86 49.55 3.04 13.62
C ASP A 86 48.86 4.35 13.17
N SER A 87 49.00 4.70 11.89
CA SER A 87 48.36 5.90 11.34
C SER A 87 46.96 5.62 10.73
N ASN A 88 46.77 4.47 10.13
CA ASN A 88 45.60 4.20 9.27
C ASN A 88 44.70 3.07 9.73
N LEU A 89 45.20 2.11 10.52
CA LEU A 89 44.40 0.97 11.00
C LEU A 89 44.01 1.14 12.48
N MET A 90 43.82 2.38 12.94
CA MET A 90 43.42 2.66 14.31
C MET A 90 41.89 2.46 14.50
N PRO A 91 41.41 2.18 15.72
CA PRO A 91 39.99 2.12 16.02
C PRO A 91 39.22 3.38 15.56
N GLU A 92 39.82 4.55 15.75
CA GLU A 92 39.25 5.86 15.36
C GLU A 92 39.02 5.97 13.85
N THR A 93 39.86 5.34 13.04
CA THR A 93 39.71 5.26 11.58
C THR A 93 38.46 4.44 11.23
N LEU A 94 38.28 3.27 11.88
CA LEU A 94 37.09 2.44 11.66
C LEU A 94 35.81 3.15 12.10
N GLU A 95 35.85 3.89 13.22
CA GLU A 95 34.73 4.72 13.70
C GLU A 95 34.37 5.82 12.68
N THR A 96 35.38 6.57 12.22
CA THR A 96 35.19 7.68 11.27
C THR A 96 34.60 7.19 9.93
N LEU A 97 35.09 6.08 9.43
CA LEU A 97 34.63 5.45 8.20
C LEU A 97 33.38 4.58 8.43
N ARG A 98 32.93 4.41 9.67
CA ARG A 98 31.84 3.51 10.06
C ARG A 98 32.05 2.09 9.58
N LEU A 99 33.25 1.56 9.72
CA LEU A 99 33.62 0.20 9.28
C LEU A 99 33.66 -0.75 10.49
N ASN A 100 33.10 -1.94 10.31
CA ASN A 100 33.30 -3.02 11.24
C ASN A 100 34.55 -3.85 10.89
N ILE A 101 34.93 -3.89 9.61
CA ILE A 101 36.06 -4.70 9.16
C ILE A 101 36.86 -3.92 8.09
N LEU A 102 38.17 -3.90 8.25
CA LEU A 102 39.12 -3.40 7.28
C LEU A 102 40.24 -4.42 7.15
N LEU A 103 40.43 -4.99 5.96
CA LEU A 103 41.42 -6.06 5.68
C LEU A 103 42.24 -5.74 4.46
N TYR A 104 43.55 -5.84 4.61
CA TYR A 104 44.52 -5.95 3.54
C TYR A 104 44.78 -7.42 3.28
N VAL A 105 44.59 -7.88 2.04
CA VAL A 105 44.63 -9.28 1.62
C VAL A 105 45.77 -9.44 0.61
N THR A 106 46.61 -10.46 0.81
CA THR A 106 47.72 -10.76 -0.10
C THR A 106 47.21 -11.20 -1.48
N PRO A 107 48.08 -11.20 -2.53
CA PRO A 107 47.72 -11.76 -3.84
C PRO A 107 47.33 -13.25 -3.80
N ALA A 108 47.69 -13.97 -2.74
CA ALA A 108 47.31 -15.37 -2.53
C ALA A 108 45.92 -15.50 -1.81
N GLY A 109 45.24 -14.40 -1.48
CA GLY A 109 43.95 -14.42 -0.79
C GLY A 109 44.05 -14.60 0.75
N ALA A 110 45.26 -14.51 1.31
CA ALA A 110 45.45 -14.57 2.77
C ALA A 110 45.43 -13.18 3.41
N VAL A 111 45.03 -13.08 4.66
CA VAL A 111 45.09 -11.82 5.41
C VAL A 111 46.55 -11.36 5.57
N PHE A 112 46.88 -10.17 5.09
CA PHE A 112 48.14 -9.50 5.34
C PHE A 112 48.15 -8.74 6.65
N ARG A 113 47.17 -7.83 6.79
CA ARG A 113 46.85 -7.07 8.02
C ARG A 113 45.37 -6.72 8.01
N GLY A 114 44.82 -6.53 9.20
CA GLY A 114 43.45 -6.02 9.29
C GLY A 114 42.94 -5.98 10.71
N ARG A 115 41.78 -5.38 10.84
CA ARG A 115 41.08 -5.24 12.13
C ARG A 115 39.60 -5.45 11.95
N ALA A 116 38.99 -6.04 12.97
CA ALA A 116 37.54 -6.01 13.16
C ALA A 116 37.23 -5.17 14.40
N TYR A 117 36.17 -4.39 14.33
CA TYR A 117 35.77 -3.41 15.34
C TYR A 117 34.26 -3.38 15.50
N ASP A 118 33.82 -3.42 16.74
CA ASP A 118 32.42 -3.24 17.07
C ASP A 118 32.15 -1.74 17.29
N LEU A 119 31.36 -1.15 16.40
CA LEU A 119 30.99 0.26 16.43
C LEU A 119 30.09 0.62 17.62
N GLN A 120 29.38 -0.36 18.21
CA GLN A 120 28.51 -0.14 19.36
C GLN A 120 29.28 -0.19 20.68
N THR A 121 30.06 -1.26 20.89
CA THR A 121 30.84 -1.44 22.13
C THR A 121 32.17 -0.72 22.09
N ARG A 122 32.60 -0.24 20.93
CA ARG A 122 33.90 0.41 20.68
C ARG A 122 35.10 -0.45 21.08
N GLN A 123 35.01 -1.72 20.71
CA GLN A 123 36.04 -2.71 21.01
C GLN A 123 36.55 -3.41 19.76
N LEU A 124 37.82 -3.73 19.77
CA LEU A 124 38.43 -4.60 18.78
C LEU A 124 37.88 -6.02 18.94
N LEU A 125 37.49 -6.64 17.85
CA LEU A 125 37.00 -8.01 17.81
C LEU A 125 37.97 -8.91 17.01
N PRO A 126 37.94 -10.23 17.25
CA PRO A 126 38.56 -11.16 16.31
C PRO A 126 37.86 -11.10 14.95
N LEU A 127 38.61 -11.34 13.89
CA LEU A 127 38.05 -11.41 12.54
C LEU A 127 37.10 -12.60 12.44
N PRO A 128 35.92 -12.43 11.80
CA PRO A 128 34.95 -13.51 11.62
C PRO A 128 35.54 -14.68 10.84
N ALA A 129 35.48 -15.88 11.39
CA ALA A 129 36.11 -17.06 10.80
C ALA A 129 35.49 -17.41 9.43
N ASP A 130 34.17 -17.23 9.30
CA ASP A 130 33.46 -17.51 8.03
C ASP A 130 33.79 -16.49 6.95
N LEU A 131 34.08 -15.23 7.30
CA LEU A 131 34.61 -14.26 6.36
C LEU A 131 36.01 -14.68 5.88
N LEU A 132 36.89 -15.07 6.80
CA LEU A 132 38.23 -15.53 6.50
C LEU A 132 38.22 -16.75 5.55
N ALA A 133 37.29 -17.67 5.76
CA ALA A 133 37.15 -18.85 4.88
C ALA A 133 36.71 -18.47 3.45
N GLN A 134 35.96 -17.36 3.29
CA GLN A 134 35.47 -16.89 1.99
C GLN A 134 36.45 -15.95 1.27
N LEU A 135 37.48 -15.41 1.94
CA LEU A 135 38.42 -14.45 1.34
C LEU A 135 39.09 -14.96 0.03
N PRO A 136 39.55 -16.22 -0.11
CA PRO A 136 40.15 -16.70 -1.36
C PRO A 136 39.16 -16.65 -2.52
N ALA A 137 37.89 -17.00 -2.30
CA ALA A 137 36.84 -16.94 -3.31
C ALA A 137 36.50 -15.50 -3.71
N LEU A 138 36.37 -14.60 -2.73
CA LEU A 138 36.14 -13.18 -2.95
C LEU A 138 37.30 -12.54 -3.72
N HIS A 139 38.54 -12.88 -3.37
CA HIS A 139 39.73 -12.39 -4.06
C HIS A 139 39.77 -12.88 -5.53
N GLN A 140 39.47 -14.15 -5.78
CA GLN A 140 39.39 -14.67 -7.16
C GLN A 140 38.32 -13.98 -7.99
N LEU A 141 37.15 -13.72 -7.42
CA LEU A 141 36.08 -12.98 -8.08
C LEU A 141 36.51 -11.55 -8.42
N THR A 142 37.23 -10.87 -7.52
CA THR A 142 37.78 -9.52 -7.75
C THR A 142 38.80 -9.49 -8.88
N LEU A 143 39.65 -10.51 -9.00
CA LEU A 143 40.63 -10.62 -10.09
C LEU A 143 39.99 -11.02 -11.41
N SER A 144 38.89 -11.78 -11.39
CA SER A 144 38.18 -12.28 -12.57
C SER A 144 37.19 -11.28 -13.15
N ALA A 145 36.73 -10.31 -12.35
CA ALA A 145 35.90 -9.24 -12.83
C ALA A 145 36.74 -8.33 -13.76
N PRO A 146 36.29 -8.06 -14.98
CA PRO A 146 37.04 -7.19 -15.89
C PRO A 146 37.16 -5.79 -15.33
N GLY A 147 38.18 -5.55 -14.49
CA GLY A 147 38.67 -4.22 -14.09
C GLY A 147 37.82 -3.44 -13.08
N GLY A 148 36.96 -4.09 -12.29
CA GLY A 148 36.09 -3.36 -11.41
C GLY A 148 36.16 -3.77 -9.94
N PRO A 149 35.90 -2.80 -9.02
CA PRO A 149 35.67 -3.08 -7.62
C PRO A 149 34.42 -3.97 -7.45
N MET A 150 34.51 -4.94 -6.56
CA MET A 150 33.39 -5.80 -6.21
C MET A 150 32.77 -5.32 -4.93
N SER A 151 31.45 -5.17 -4.91
CA SER A 151 30.69 -4.85 -3.71
C SER A 151 29.41 -5.67 -3.66
N GLY A 152 28.92 -5.96 -2.48
CA GLY A 152 27.70 -6.73 -2.35
C GLY A 152 27.33 -7.06 -0.89
N LEU A 153 26.42 -8.00 -0.78
CA LEU A 153 25.91 -8.53 0.48
C LEU A 153 26.52 -9.90 0.74
N LEU A 154 26.80 -10.17 2.00
CA LEU A 154 27.22 -11.46 2.51
C LEU A 154 26.48 -11.75 3.80
N VAL A 155 26.06 -13.00 4.03
CA VAL A 155 25.43 -13.40 5.27
C VAL A 155 26.42 -14.23 6.06
N LEU A 156 26.80 -13.75 7.23
CA LEU A 156 27.67 -14.41 8.18
C LEU A 156 26.85 -14.84 9.42
N PRO A 157 27.33 -15.78 10.23
CA PRO A 157 26.69 -16.13 11.50
C PRO A 157 26.52 -14.94 12.45
N GLU A 158 27.45 -13.99 12.41
CA GLU A 158 27.43 -12.75 13.17
C GLU A 158 26.34 -11.76 12.68
N GLY A 159 25.93 -11.89 11.43
CA GLY A 159 24.88 -11.05 10.84
C GLY A 159 25.13 -10.74 9.35
N PRO A 160 24.17 -10.06 8.72
CA PRO A 160 24.33 -9.61 7.35
C PRO A 160 25.38 -8.50 7.25
N LEU A 161 26.23 -8.59 6.23
CA LEU A 161 27.38 -7.74 6.00
C LEU A 161 27.29 -7.12 4.60
N ILE A 162 27.46 -5.81 4.50
CA ILE A 162 27.79 -5.14 3.24
C ILE A 162 29.30 -5.02 3.15
N PHE A 163 29.85 -5.27 1.97
CA PHE A 163 31.30 -5.19 1.78
C PHE A 163 31.67 -4.69 0.40
N ALA A 164 32.89 -4.18 0.29
CA ALA A 164 33.54 -3.87 -0.96
C ALA A 164 34.97 -4.40 -0.94
N VAL A 165 35.42 -4.89 -2.09
CA VAL A 165 36.79 -5.38 -2.31
C VAL A 165 37.36 -4.72 -3.56
N GLN A 166 38.57 -4.19 -3.42
CA GLN A 166 39.28 -3.50 -4.49
C GLN A 166 40.72 -3.98 -4.60
N PRO A 167 41.27 -4.25 -5.82
CA PRO A 167 42.68 -4.51 -5.98
C PRO A 167 43.50 -3.27 -5.60
N ILE A 168 44.62 -3.50 -4.88
CA ILE A 168 45.49 -2.41 -4.45
C ILE A 168 46.46 -2.10 -5.60
N LEU A 169 46.34 -0.86 -6.09
CA LEU A 169 47.13 -0.30 -7.19
C LEU A 169 47.79 1.01 -6.74
N THR A 170 48.66 1.58 -7.60
CA THR A 170 49.17 2.94 -7.37
C THR A 170 48.09 3.99 -7.59
N SER A 171 48.30 5.24 -7.15
CA SER A 171 47.38 6.37 -7.37
C SER A 171 47.12 6.70 -8.86
N HIS A 172 47.91 6.18 -9.76
CA HIS A 172 47.67 6.23 -11.21
C HIS A 172 46.99 4.99 -11.78
N GLU A 173 46.52 4.10 -10.91
CA GLU A 173 45.94 2.78 -11.29
C GLU A 173 46.88 1.93 -12.17
N GLN A 174 48.18 2.06 -11.95
CA GLN A 174 49.21 1.38 -12.72
C GLN A 174 49.93 0.32 -11.88
N GLY A 175 50.52 -0.65 -12.56
CA GLY A 175 51.32 -1.72 -11.95
C GLY A 175 50.50 -3.01 -11.71
N PRO A 176 51.14 -4.12 -11.34
CA PRO A 176 50.47 -5.34 -10.95
C PRO A 176 49.77 -5.11 -9.59
N PRO A 177 48.54 -5.60 -9.40
CA PRO A 177 47.89 -5.54 -8.09
C PRO A 177 48.76 -6.24 -7.03
N ARG A 178 48.94 -5.57 -5.88
CA ARG A 178 49.73 -6.11 -4.74
C ARG A 178 48.88 -6.83 -3.70
N GLY A 179 47.66 -7.11 -4.02
CA GLY A 179 46.67 -7.71 -3.15
C GLY A 179 45.35 -7.00 -3.32
N ALA A 180 44.52 -7.10 -2.34
CA ALA A 180 43.20 -6.42 -2.30
C ALA A 180 42.92 -5.78 -0.93
N LEU A 181 42.18 -4.70 -0.95
CA LEU A 181 41.60 -4.07 0.23
C LEU A 181 40.15 -4.47 0.33
N LEU A 182 39.73 -4.99 1.50
CA LEU A 182 38.36 -5.29 1.83
C LEU A 182 37.91 -4.34 2.96
N MET A 183 36.83 -3.63 2.72
CA MET A 183 36.10 -2.87 3.74
C MET A 183 34.71 -3.42 3.89
N ALA A 184 34.22 -3.54 5.15
CA ALA A 184 32.91 -4.10 5.39
C ALA A 184 32.22 -3.50 6.61
N ARG A 185 30.86 -3.53 6.57
CA ARG A 185 29.99 -3.03 7.61
C ARG A 185 28.85 -4.00 7.84
N PHE A 186 28.53 -4.31 9.11
CA PHE A 186 27.33 -5.06 9.43
C PHE A 186 26.07 -4.24 9.22
N LEU A 187 25.02 -4.85 8.71
CA LEU A 187 23.65 -4.30 8.70
C LEU A 187 23.00 -4.60 10.05
N ASP A 188 23.57 -4.04 11.11
CA ASP A 188 23.10 -4.18 12.48
C ASP A 188 21.89 -3.26 12.80
N ALA A 189 21.35 -3.34 14.01
CA ALA A 189 20.19 -2.56 14.42
C ALA A 189 20.35 -1.04 14.21
N PRO A 190 21.49 -0.39 14.57
CA PRO A 190 21.69 1.04 14.29
C PRO A 190 21.67 1.39 12.79
N GLN A 191 22.26 0.55 11.94
CA GLN A 191 22.24 0.79 10.49
C GLN A 191 20.82 0.63 9.91
N VAL A 192 20.08 -0.36 10.38
CA VAL A 192 18.69 -0.57 9.98
C VAL A 192 17.78 0.56 10.50
N GLU A 193 18.07 1.12 11.68
CA GLU A 193 17.35 2.28 12.21
C GLU A 193 17.57 3.52 11.35
N LEU A 194 18.81 3.78 10.91
CA LEU A 194 19.09 4.87 9.96
C LEU A 194 18.30 4.72 8.64
N LEU A 195 18.17 3.49 8.13
CA LEU A 195 17.33 3.21 6.96
C LEU A 195 15.85 3.48 7.25
N SER A 196 15.38 3.13 8.45
CA SER A 196 14.00 3.36 8.90
C SER A 196 13.66 4.85 8.97
N ASP A 197 14.57 5.66 9.51
CA ASP A 197 14.43 7.12 9.59
C ASP A 197 14.36 7.75 8.20
N LEU A 198 15.21 7.30 7.27
CA LEU A 198 15.25 7.82 5.90
C LEU A 198 13.94 7.61 5.13
N ILE A 199 13.24 6.49 5.39
CA ILE A 199 12.00 6.16 4.68
C ILE A 199 10.75 6.53 5.47
N GLN A 200 10.89 6.98 6.73
CA GLN A 200 9.77 7.23 7.65
C GLN A 200 8.87 5.98 7.83
N GLY A 201 9.48 4.82 7.94
CA GLY A 201 8.80 3.54 8.08
C GLY A 201 9.68 2.54 8.83
N SER A 202 9.10 1.47 9.38
CA SER A 202 9.87 0.45 10.07
C SER A 202 10.54 -0.50 9.07
N VAL A 203 11.87 -0.48 9.01
CA VAL A 203 12.68 -1.42 8.23
C VAL A 203 13.14 -2.56 9.12
N THR A 204 13.15 -3.76 8.56
CA THR A 204 13.77 -4.94 9.16
C THR A 204 14.52 -5.71 8.08
N VAL A 205 15.74 -6.11 8.38
CA VAL A 205 16.57 -6.96 7.52
C VAL A 205 16.80 -8.28 8.23
N GLN A 206 16.41 -9.39 7.62
CA GLN A 206 16.51 -10.72 8.21
C GLN A 206 17.14 -11.68 7.22
N SER A 207 17.89 -12.67 7.73
CA SER A 207 18.31 -13.81 6.90
C SER A 207 17.09 -14.63 6.47
N ILE A 208 17.08 -15.06 5.21
CA ILE A 208 16.02 -15.93 4.69
C ILE A 208 15.88 -17.23 5.50
N GLN A 209 16.98 -17.69 6.10
CA GLN A 209 17.00 -18.87 6.96
C GLN A 209 16.25 -18.66 8.29
N GLN A 210 16.09 -17.43 8.72
CA GLN A 210 15.31 -17.01 9.89
C GLN A 210 13.92 -16.57 9.40
N ALA A 211 13.14 -17.52 8.86
CA ALA A 211 11.83 -17.23 8.26
C ALA A 211 10.98 -16.31 9.13
N ASP A 212 10.49 -15.23 8.53
CA ASP A 212 9.51 -14.33 9.18
C ASP A 212 8.22 -15.14 9.45
N PRO A 213 7.84 -15.38 10.72
CA PRO A 213 6.65 -16.16 11.04
C PRO A 213 5.36 -15.53 10.53
N LEU A 214 5.41 -14.25 10.16
CA LEU A 214 4.27 -13.49 9.62
C LEU A 214 4.13 -13.63 8.09
N LEU A 215 5.15 -14.19 7.42
CA LEU A 215 5.14 -14.36 5.97
C LEU A 215 4.62 -15.75 5.59
N PRO A 216 3.52 -15.87 4.83
CA PRO A 216 3.05 -17.16 4.34
C PRO A 216 4.12 -17.86 3.49
N ALA A 217 4.28 -19.18 3.67
CA ALA A 217 5.29 -19.97 2.98
C ALA A 217 5.18 -19.87 1.43
N ALA A 218 3.96 -19.81 0.88
CA ALA A 218 3.75 -19.61 -0.55
C ALA A 218 4.28 -18.28 -1.05
N THR A 219 4.13 -17.21 -0.26
CA THR A 219 4.65 -15.87 -0.58
C THR A 219 6.18 -15.85 -0.51
N LEU A 220 6.77 -16.51 0.49
CA LEU A 220 8.21 -16.65 0.59
C LEU A 220 8.79 -17.36 -0.65
N HIS A 221 8.20 -18.46 -1.08
CA HIS A 221 8.63 -19.15 -2.30
C HIS A 221 8.59 -18.23 -3.53
N THR A 222 7.51 -17.47 -3.70
CA THR A 222 7.40 -16.53 -4.83
C THR A 222 8.46 -15.44 -4.77
N LEU A 223 8.77 -14.91 -3.56
CA LEU A 223 9.83 -13.91 -3.38
C LEU A 223 11.23 -14.46 -3.69
N LEU A 224 11.47 -15.73 -3.39
CA LEU A 224 12.75 -16.40 -3.66
C LEU A 224 12.91 -16.70 -5.15
N ASP A 225 11.85 -17.11 -5.83
CA ASP A 225 11.84 -17.40 -7.26
C ASP A 225 11.98 -16.14 -8.12
N THR A 226 11.51 -14.98 -7.60
CA THR A 226 11.52 -13.71 -8.29
C THR A 226 12.29 -12.65 -7.50
N ALA A 227 13.57 -12.94 -7.20
CA ALA A 227 14.41 -12.03 -6.41
C ALA A 227 14.38 -10.60 -6.98
N GLY A 228 14.25 -9.61 -6.08
CA GLY A 228 14.12 -8.20 -6.45
C GLY A 228 12.68 -7.73 -6.73
N THR A 229 11.70 -8.65 -6.84
CA THR A 229 10.29 -8.27 -6.92
C THR A 229 9.76 -7.92 -5.54
N VAL A 230 9.02 -6.80 -5.46
CA VAL A 230 8.38 -6.36 -4.21
C VAL A 230 6.99 -6.96 -4.09
N MET A 231 6.70 -7.59 -2.96
CA MET A 231 5.35 -8.06 -2.62
C MET A 231 4.80 -7.24 -1.46
N VAL A 232 3.57 -6.76 -1.58
CA VAL A 232 2.87 -5.98 -0.55
C VAL A 232 1.72 -6.81 0.01
N LEU A 233 1.69 -6.96 1.33
CA LEU A 233 0.68 -7.73 2.04
C LEU A 233 0.16 -6.92 3.23
N PRO A 234 -1.17 -6.84 3.43
CA PRO A 234 -1.70 -6.37 4.70
C PRO A 234 -1.42 -7.42 5.77
N LEU A 235 -0.77 -6.99 6.86
CA LEU A 235 -0.50 -7.87 8.01
C LEU A 235 -1.72 -7.98 8.90
N ASP A 236 -2.35 -6.82 9.16
CA ASP A 236 -3.58 -6.66 9.93
C ASP A 236 -4.34 -5.40 9.49
N ASP A 237 -5.33 -4.97 10.28
CA ASP A 237 -6.10 -3.75 10.01
C ASP A 237 -5.33 -2.45 10.29
N GLN A 238 -4.15 -2.53 10.92
CA GLN A 238 -3.34 -1.38 11.32
C GLN A 238 -2.01 -1.29 10.55
N THR A 239 -1.54 -2.40 9.97
CA THR A 239 -0.21 -2.51 9.39
C THR A 239 -0.25 -3.13 7.99
N VAL A 240 0.40 -2.48 7.04
CA VAL A 240 0.72 -3.03 5.72
C VAL A 240 2.23 -3.22 5.61
N THR A 241 2.64 -4.31 4.99
CA THR A 241 4.05 -4.69 4.91
C THR A 241 4.44 -5.01 3.48
N GLY A 242 5.56 -4.44 3.06
CA GLY A 242 6.21 -4.76 1.80
C GLY A 242 7.44 -5.61 2.04
N TYR A 243 7.66 -6.62 1.20
CA TYR A 243 8.78 -7.53 1.25
C TYR A 243 9.55 -7.54 -0.07
N VAL A 244 10.87 -7.64 0.01
CA VAL A 244 11.74 -7.90 -1.14
C VAL A 244 12.89 -8.80 -0.73
N ALA A 245 13.19 -9.81 -1.54
CA ALA A 245 14.36 -10.64 -1.37
C ALA A 245 15.58 -9.95 -2.01
N LEU A 246 16.66 -9.81 -1.22
CA LEU A 246 17.96 -9.30 -1.66
C LEU A 246 18.89 -10.47 -1.91
N THR A 247 19.63 -10.41 -3.02
CA THR A 247 20.61 -11.42 -3.38
C THR A 247 21.98 -11.14 -2.77
N ASP A 248 22.68 -12.18 -2.40
CA ASP A 248 24.08 -12.10 -2.06
C ASP A 248 24.98 -11.90 -3.30
N ILE A 249 26.26 -11.82 -3.08
CA ILE A 249 27.27 -11.67 -4.14
C ILE A 249 27.30 -12.84 -5.13
N TYR A 250 26.77 -14.00 -4.74
CA TYR A 250 26.70 -15.19 -5.59
C TYR A 250 25.41 -15.25 -6.42
N GLY A 251 24.53 -14.24 -6.27
CA GLY A 251 23.23 -14.18 -6.94
C GLY A 251 22.13 -15.01 -6.27
N SER A 252 22.42 -15.59 -5.11
CA SER A 252 21.43 -16.35 -4.33
C SER A 252 20.61 -15.41 -3.42
N PRO A 253 19.28 -15.61 -3.31
CA PRO A 253 18.49 -14.88 -2.33
C PRO A 253 19.02 -15.18 -0.91
N ALA A 254 19.45 -14.16 -0.18
CA ALA A 254 20.13 -14.29 1.11
C ALA A 254 19.44 -13.53 2.25
N LEU A 255 18.87 -12.37 1.95
CA LEU A 255 18.21 -11.51 2.92
C LEU A 255 16.78 -11.18 2.51
N LEU A 256 15.93 -11.01 3.49
CA LEU A 256 14.58 -10.49 3.35
C LEU A 256 14.54 -9.06 3.92
N LEU A 257 14.36 -8.08 3.05
CA LEU A 257 14.07 -6.71 3.45
C LEU A 257 12.57 -6.56 3.62
N ARG A 258 12.15 -6.21 4.82
CA ARG A 258 10.75 -5.96 5.19
C ARG A 258 10.58 -4.50 5.56
N VAL A 259 9.56 -3.86 5.01
CA VAL A 259 9.16 -2.49 5.34
C VAL A 259 7.72 -2.50 5.80
N SER A 260 7.47 -2.06 7.02
CA SER A 260 6.13 -2.01 7.62
C SER A 260 5.70 -0.56 7.81
N ASN A 261 4.47 -0.26 7.38
CA ASN A 261 3.86 1.05 7.49
C ASN A 261 2.49 0.96 8.17
N GLY A 262 2.08 2.02 8.86
CA GLY A 262 0.73 2.16 9.39
C GLY A 262 -0.30 2.26 8.27
N ARG A 263 -1.51 1.70 8.48
CA ARG A 263 -2.66 1.77 7.55
C ARG A 263 -3.58 2.92 7.89
N GLU A 264 -3.01 4.09 8.19
CA GLU A 264 -3.76 5.29 8.59
C GLU A 264 -4.76 5.73 7.52
N ILE A 265 -4.35 5.64 6.24
CA ILE A 265 -5.20 5.97 5.09
C ILE A 265 -6.40 5.01 5.02
N TYR A 266 -6.19 3.71 5.22
CA TYR A 266 -7.25 2.72 5.25
C TYR A 266 -8.24 2.98 6.39
N GLN A 267 -7.76 3.23 7.60
CA GLN A 267 -8.60 3.54 8.75
C GLN A 267 -9.42 4.83 8.55
N ALA A 268 -8.80 5.89 8.06
CA ALA A 268 -9.49 7.13 7.70
C ALA A 268 -10.56 6.90 6.63
N THR A 269 -10.28 6.00 5.67
CA THR A 269 -11.25 5.61 4.63
C THR A 269 -12.46 4.89 5.22
N LEU A 270 -12.25 3.96 6.14
CA LEU A 270 -13.36 3.26 6.82
C LEU A 270 -14.27 4.24 7.57
N ILE A 271 -13.69 5.24 8.24
CA ILE A 271 -14.46 6.31 8.92
C ILE A 271 -15.25 7.11 7.88
N THR A 272 -14.62 7.51 6.79
CA THR A 272 -15.25 8.27 5.70
C THR A 272 -16.42 7.50 5.09
N VAL A 273 -16.25 6.21 4.80
CA VAL A 273 -17.32 5.34 4.26
C VAL A 273 -18.49 5.24 5.24
N ARG A 274 -18.23 5.13 6.55
CA ARG A 274 -19.28 5.13 7.58
C ARG A 274 -20.04 6.47 7.62
N LEU A 275 -19.32 7.59 7.55
CA LEU A 275 -19.94 8.94 7.52
C LEU A 275 -20.79 9.14 6.27
N ILE A 276 -20.33 8.70 5.10
CA ILE A 276 -21.11 8.73 3.86
C ILE A 276 -22.38 7.88 4.00
N GLY A 277 -22.28 6.68 4.59
CA GLY A 277 -23.41 5.82 4.87
C GLY A 277 -24.46 6.51 5.74
N LEU A 278 -24.02 7.17 6.83
CA LEU A 278 -24.90 7.94 7.71
C LEU A 278 -25.55 9.13 6.97
N ALA A 279 -24.80 9.87 6.19
CA ALA A 279 -25.32 10.99 5.40
C ALA A 279 -26.36 10.53 4.38
N LEU A 280 -26.09 9.45 3.65
CA LEU A 280 -27.05 8.85 2.71
C LEU A 280 -28.32 8.37 3.42
N LEU A 281 -28.20 7.78 4.60
CA LEU A 281 -29.35 7.37 5.42
C LEU A 281 -30.22 8.58 5.78
N LEU A 282 -29.62 9.67 6.30
CA LEU A 282 -30.34 10.89 6.65
C LEU A 282 -31.00 11.54 5.43
N ILE A 283 -30.28 11.67 4.33
CA ILE A 283 -30.84 12.19 3.07
C ILE A 283 -31.98 11.31 2.59
N GLY A 284 -31.85 9.98 2.65
CA GLY A 284 -32.86 9.01 2.28
C GLY A 284 -34.14 9.14 3.13
N ILE A 285 -33.99 9.33 4.46
CA ILE A 285 -35.12 9.57 5.36
C ILE A 285 -35.86 10.88 5.01
N VAL A 286 -35.13 11.99 4.87
CA VAL A 286 -35.69 13.30 4.50
C VAL A 286 -36.44 13.25 3.18
N PHE A 287 -35.77 12.70 2.15
CA PHE A 287 -36.33 12.52 0.82
C PHE A 287 -37.56 11.59 0.85
N GLY A 288 -37.48 10.50 1.61
CA GLY A 288 -38.56 9.55 1.78
C GLY A 288 -39.81 10.20 2.41
N VAL A 289 -39.65 10.93 3.50
CA VAL A 289 -40.73 11.65 4.18
C VAL A 289 -41.34 12.70 3.23
N LEU A 290 -40.50 13.51 2.58
CA LEU A 290 -40.99 14.55 1.66
C LEU A 290 -41.81 13.96 0.51
N ALA A 291 -41.32 12.88 -0.08
CA ALA A 291 -42.00 12.24 -1.19
C ALA A 291 -43.32 11.57 -0.79
N VAL A 292 -43.39 10.95 0.39
CA VAL A 292 -44.65 10.41 0.93
C VAL A 292 -45.68 11.55 1.13
N ILE A 293 -45.24 12.67 1.70
CA ILE A 293 -46.10 13.85 1.88
C ILE A 293 -46.62 14.39 0.54
N LEU A 294 -45.71 14.51 -0.46
CA LEU A 294 -46.10 14.99 -1.79
C LEU A 294 -47.05 14.00 -2.48
N LEU A 295 -46.77 12.71 -2.45
CA LEU A 295 -47.60 11.66 -3.02
C LEU A 295 -48.99 11.67 -2.39
N GLU A 296 -49.05 11.81 -1.08
CA GLU A 296 -50.32 11.87 -0.35
C GLU A 296 -51.16 13.13 -0.69
N ARG A 297 -50.51 14.30 -0.70
CA ARG A 297 -51.21 15.57 -0.96
C ARG A 297 -51.59 15.77 -2.41
N VAL A 298 -50.72 15.42 -3.35
CA VAL A 298 -50.92 15.72 -4.78
C VAL A 298 -51.72 14.64 -5.48
N LEU A 299 -51.49 13.36 -5.22
CA LEU A 299 -52.12 12.27 -5.94
C LEU A 299 -53.23 11.57 -5.15
N LEU A 300 -52.91 11.04 -3.97
CA LEU A 300 -53.81 10.13 -3.27
C LEU A 300 -55.05 10.82 -2.71
N THR A 301 -54.96 12.06 -2.28
CA THR A 301 -56.12 12.83 -1.77
C THR A 301 -57.08 13.17 -2.93
N ARG A 302 -56.56 13.51 -4.10
CA ARG A 302 -57.40 13.81 -5.29
C ARG A 302 -58.12 12.58 -5.81
N VAL A 303 -57.40 11.47 -5.94
CA VAL A 303 -57.95 10.18 -6.41
C VAL A 303 -59.03 9.67 -5.44
N SER A 304 -58.78 9.75 -4.13
CA SER A 304 -59.75 9.29 -3.14
C SER A 304 -61.01 10.17 -3.07
N ARG A 305 -60.85 11.49 -3.28
CA ARG A 305 -62.04 12.40 -3.39
C ARG A 305 -62.85 12.05 -4.65
N LEU A 306 -62.22 11.91 -5.82
CA LEU A 306 -62.88 11.53 -7.05
C LEU A 306 -63.63 10.19 -6.92
N ALA A 307 -62.98 9.18 -6.28
CA ALA A 307 -63.59 7.89 -6.00
C ALA A 307 -64.82 7.99 -5.03
N ALA A 308 -64.68 8.84 -4.01
CA ALA A 308 -65.78 9.08 -3.05
C ALA A 308 -66.96 9.81 -3.70
N ASP A 309 -66.70 10.83 -4.56
CA ASP A 309 -67.74 11.55 -5.29
C ASP A 309 -68.47 10.60 -6.27
N VAL A 310 -67.74 9.76 -7.01
CA VAL A 310 -68.35 8.76 -7.89
C VAL A 310 -69.17 7.73 -7.11
N HIS A 311 -68.72 7.29 -5.96
CA HIS A 311 -69.44 6.32 -5.11
C HIS A 311 -70.72 6.94 -4.52
N ALA A 312 -70.69 8.21 -4.15
CA ALA A 312 -71.85 8.94 -3.60
C ALA A 312 -72.96 9.15 -4.68
N ILE A 313 -72.60 9.28 -5.96
CA ILE A 313 -73.50 9.45 -7.06
C ILE A 313 -74.27 8.15 -7.43
N GLY A 314 -73.75 6.98 -7.07
CA GLY A 314 -74.34 5.66 -7.41
C GLY A 314 -75.38 5.13 -6.42
N THR A 315 -75.69 5.82 -5.33
CA THR A 315 -76.50 5.26 -4.22
C THR A 315 -77.96 5.72 -4.18
N ASP A 316 -78.36 6.79 -4.91
CA ASP A 316 -79.75 7.27 -4.91
C ASP A 316 -80.07 8.09 -6.14
N ASP A 317 -81.34 7.94 -6.69
CA ASP A 317 -81.79 8.67 -7.90
C ASP A 317 -81.77 10.19 -7.72
N ALA A 318 -81.91 10.67 -6.48
CA ALA A 318 -81.84 12.10 -6.12
C ALA A 318 -80.37 12.67 -6.23
N THR A 319 -79.37 11.84 -6.33
CA THR A 319 -77.95 12.26 -6.35
C THR A 319 -77.39 12.44 -7.78
N LEU A 320 -78.14 12.16 -8.85
CA LEU A 320 -77.72 12.34 -10.23
C LEU A 320 -77.41 13.81 -10.62
N ALA A 321 -77.83 14.79 -9.76
CA ALA A 321 -77.46 16.20 -9.93
C ALA A 321 -76.07 16.58 -9.33
N LEU A 322 -75.45 15.73 -8.52
CA LEU A 322 -74.15 15.97 -7.98
C LEU A 322 -73.08 15.85 -9.08
N ARG A 323 -72.07 16.71 -9.05
CA ARG A 323 -70.94 16.72 -9.98
C ARG A 323 -69.63 16.54 -9.23
N THR A 324 -68.70 15.86 -9.86
CA THR A 324 -67.34 15.68 -9.27
C THR A 324 -66.59 17.02 -9.27
N GLY A 325 -66.13 17.46 -8.10
CA GLY A 325 -65.55 18.79 -7.85
C GLY A 325 -64.02 18.88 -8.14
N VAL A 326 -63.47 18.08 -8.99
CA VAL A 326 -61.98 18.09 -9.27
C VAL A 326 -61.64 19.24 -10.21
N THR A 327 -60.83 20.19 -9.69
CA THR A 327 -60.29 21.34 -10.41
C THR A 327 -58.82 21.17 -10.69
N GLY A 328 -58.36 21.50 -11.91
CA GLY A 328 -56.96 21.41 -12.35
C GLY A 328 -56.84 21.36 -13.88
N SER A 329 -55.62 21.10 -14.37
CA SER A 329 -55.34 20.97 -15.80
C SER A 329 -54.66 19.64 -16.19
N ASP A 330 -54.82 18.62 -15.35
CA ASP A 330 -54.17 17.30 -15.46
C ASP A 330 -55.16 16.22 -15.95
N GLU A 331 -54.66 14.99 -16.12
CA GLU A 331 -55.42 13.82 -16.57
C GLU A 331 -56.61 13.48 -15.63
N LEU A 332 -56.45 13.73 -14.32
CA LEU A 332 -57.51 13.53 -13.34
C LEU A 332 -58.69 14.51 -13.56
N THR A 333 -58.36 15.73 -13.94
CA THR A 333 -59.37 16.71 -14.33
C THR A 333 -60.09 16.32 -15.65
N GLY A 334 -59.30 15.72 -16.58
CA GLY A 334 -59.87 15.13 -17.82
C GLY A 334 -60.85 14.00 -17.52
N LEU A 335 -60.46 13.10 -16.59
CA LEU A 335 -61.33 12.00 -16.14
C LEU A 335 -62.60 12.51 -15.44
N ALA A 336 -62.46 13.48 -14.55
CA ALA A 336 -63.62 14.10 -13.87
C ALA A 336 -64.61 14.74 -14.84
N ARG A 337 -64.12 15.43 -15.89
CA ARG A 337 -64.99 15.98 -16.99
C ARG A 337 -65.69 14.88 -17.75
N SER A 338 -64.98 13.77 -18.10
CA SER A 338 -65.57 12.62 -18.79
C SER A 338 -66.68 11.95 -17.96
N ILE A 339 -66.44 11.80 -16.63
CA ILE A 339 -67.45 11.29 -15.68
C ILE A 339 -68.67 12.24 -15.64
N ASN A 340 -68.46 13.55 -15.48
CA ASN A 340 -69.55 14.54 -15.45
C ASN A 340 -70.35 14.52 -16.77
N SER A 341 -69.71 14.41 -17.93
CA SER A 341 -70.38 14.28 -19.22
C SER A 341 -71.23 12.99 -19.35
N MET A 342 -70.72 11.88 -18.74
CA MET A 342 -71.51 10.64 -18.67
C MET A 342 -72.76 10.79 -17.77
N LEU A 343 -72.60 11.45 -16.66
CA LEU A 343 -73.70 11.75 -15.75
C LEU A 343 -74.76 12.66 -16.37
N ASP A 344 -74.35 13.69 -17.18
CA ASP A 344 -75.24 14.54 -17.94
C ASP A 344 -76.12 13.74 -18.94
N ARG A 345 -75.48 12.79 -19.63
CA ARG A 345 -76.20 11.89 -20.55
C ARG A 345 -77.18 10.96 -19.85
N LEU A 346 -76.76 10.41 -18.69
CA LEU A 346 -77.63 9.56 -17.85
C LEU A 346 -78.83 10.34 -17.29
N ALA A 347 -78.64 11.56 -16.80
CA ALA A 347 -79.68 12.43 -16.28
C ALA A 347 -80.68 12.78 -17.41
N ALA A 348 -80.18 13.16 -18.61
CA ALA A 348 -81.04 13.44 -19.76
C ALA A 348 -81.84 12.20 -20.23
N SER A 349 -81.26 11.02 -20.21
CA SER A 349 -81.94 9.76 -20.53
C SER A 349 -83.02 9.38 -19.52
N HIS A 350 -82.76 9.63 -18.24
CA HIS A 350 -83.74 9.37 -17.15
C HIS A 350 -84.92 10.33 -17.23
N GLN A 351 -84.64 11.61 -17.47
CA GLN A 351 -85.73 12.63 -17.64
C GLN A 351 -86.59 12.30 -18.86
N ALA A 352 -86.00 11.92 -19.99
CA ALA A 352 -86.73 11.51 -21.20
C ALA A 352 -87.61 10.25 -21.00
N ARG A 353 -87.23 9.36 -20.06
CA ARG A 353 -88.09 8.21 -19.66
C ARG A 353 -89.28 8.65 -18.81
N LEU A 354 -89.04 9.54 -17.82
CA LEU A 354 -90.08 10.06 -16.97
C LEU A 354 -91.15 10.93 -17.73
N ASP A 355 -90.73 11.62 -18.78
CA ASP A 355 -91.57 12.40 -19.65
C ASP A 355 -92.38 11.53 -20.70
N SER A 356 -92.02 10.24 -20.78
CA SER A 356 -92.70 9.30 -21.69
C SER A 356 -93.67 8.31 -21.01
N GLU A 357 -93.81 8.30 -19.70
CA GLU A 357 -94.82 7.61 -18.88
C GLU A 357 -95.92 8.57 -18.54
#